data_355ea2f7c445f9d38bfca451d3aee30a
#
_entry.id   355ea2f7c445f9d38bfca451d3aee30a
#
_cell.length_a   1.000
_cell.length_b   1.000
_cell.length_c   1.000
_cell.angle_alpha   90.00
_cell.angle_beta   90.00
_cell.angle_gamma   90.00
#
_symmetry.space_group_name_H-M   'P 1'
#
loop_
_entity.id
_entity.type
_entity.pdbx_description
1 polymer ?
#
loop_
_entity_poly.entity_id
_entity_poly.type
_entity_poly.pdbx_seq_one_letter_code
_entity_poly.pdbx_strand_id
1 'polypeptide(L)'
;IVLIVALSALGLFWNRYLNKNSLLEKYETPKEQEVYLLGTFHKDHFNKWLNYSMEDILNVAKNVQPDVVFIEAREEYFKAYGVMDGPIDMAVVYSYCLDNDIPVEMIDWWVVDNSFKSNTTNDKRDDMIFANIANKLETINADKKILVVCGSGHFYKQAERFLNNGFEEKEIKNKAAFFDSQNMEFEYPFNIEHVWEQRAYFYAYTYPEIVGQDETLDSDIKAEFTEGNHDAFYNQQLKDCELFSNNKLYK
;
A
#
# COMPACT_ATOMS: atom_id res chain seq x y z
N ILE A 1 11.90 -36.98 -10.83
CA ILE A 1 12.28 -36.35 -9.54
C ILE A 1 12.44 -34.85 -9.73
N VAL A 2 13.23 -34.33 -10.67
CA VAL A 2 13.46 -32.91 -10.93
C VAL A 2 12.13 -32.14 -11.21
N LEU A 3 11.24 -32.74 -12.02
CA LEU A 3 9.94 -32.13 -12.34
C LEU A 3 9.03 -32.02 -11.10
N ILE A 4 9.03 -33.02 -10.23
CA ILE A 4 8.24 -33.04 -9.00
C ILE A 4 8.76 -31.95 -8.04
N VAL A 5 10.07 -31.80 -7.90
CA VAL A 5 10.69 -30.76 -7.06
C VAL A 5 10.38 -29.36 -7.61
N ALA A 6 10.45 -29.17 -8.94
CA ALA A 6 10.11 -27.90 -9.57
C ALA A 6 8.61 -27.54 -9.40
N LEU A 7 7.70 -28.52 -9.56
CA LEU A 7 6.27 -28.31 -9.34
C LEU A 7 5.94 -28.03 -7.87
N SER A 8 6.63 -28.71 -6.96
CA SER A 8 6.48 -28.45 -5.51
C SER A 8 6.99 -27.06 -5.14
N ALA A 9 8.13 -26.63 -5.68
CA ALA A 9 8.68 -25.29 -5.45
C ALA A 9 7.77 -24.20 -6.03
N LEU A 10 7.22 -24.40 -7.24
CA LEU A 10 6.23 -23.50 -7.84
C LEU A 10 4.93 -23.44 -7.03
N GLY A 11 4.45 -24.57 -6.52
CA GLY A 11 3.27 -24.64 -5.67
C GLY A 11 3.48 -23.91 -4.33
N LEU A 12 4.65 -24.06 -3.72
CA LEU A 12 5.01 -23.33 -2.49
C LEU A 12 5.16 -21.84 -2.75
N PHE A 13 5.80 -21.45 -3.86
CA PHE A 13 5.92 -20.05 -4.25
C PHE A 13 4.53 -19.43 -4.51
N TRP A 14 3.68 -20.11 -5.27
CA TRP A 14 2.31 -19.67 -5.53
C TRP A 14 1.52 -19.49 -4.23
N ASN A 15 1.55 -20.47 -3.34
CA ASN A 15 0.82 -20.42 -2.09
C ASN A 15 1.33 -19.30 -1.16
N ARG A 16 2.64 -19.07 -1.13
CA ARG A 16 3.25 -18.09 -0.23
C ARG A 16 3.20 -16.66 -0.75
N TYR A 17 3.38 -16.45 -2.08
CA TYR A 17 3.58 -15.11 -2.63
C TYR A 17 2.46 -14.62 -3.55
N LEU A 18 1.65 -15.53 -4.08
CA LEU A 18 0.58 -15.16 -5.03
C LEU A 18 -0.82 -15.48 -4.50
N ASN A 19 -0.94 -16.25 -3.42
CA ASN A 19 -2.23 -16.49 -2.78
C ASN A 19 -2.55 -15.30 -1.86
N LYS A 20 -3.59 -14.52 -2.20
CA LYS A 20 -4.04 -13.36 -1.41
C LYS A 20 -4.25 -13.68 0.07
N ASN A 21 -4.69 -14.88 0.42
CA ASN A 21 -4.89 -15.29 1.81
C ASN A 21 -3.60 -15.31 2.63
N SER A 22 -2.42 -15.50 1.98
CA SER A 22 -1.12 -15.45 2.65
C SER A 22 -0.62 -14.01 2.89
N LEU A 23 -1.31 -13.02 2.33
CA LEU A 23 -1.01 -11.60 2.46
C LEU A 23 -1.91 -10.88 3.48
N LEU A 24 -2.60 -11.61 4.32
CA LEU A 24 -3.33 -11.08 5.46
C LEU A 24 -2.91 -11.82 6.73
N GLU A 25 -2.38 -11.08 7.68
CA GLU A 25 -1.98 -11.59 9.00
C GLU A 25 -2.56 -10.71 10.09
N LYS A 26 -2.74 -11.29 11.28
CA LYS A 26 -3.23 -10.60 12.46
C LYS A 26 -2.21 -10.72 13.59
N TYR A 27 -1.97 -9.62 14.25
CA TYR A 27 -1.08 -9.52 15.40
C TYR A 27 -1.77 -8.87 16.58
N GLU A 28 -1.28 -9.17 17.76
CA GLU A 28 -1.56 -8.43 18.98
C GLU A 28 -0.28 -7.77 19.45
N THR A 29 -0.34 -6.46 19.70
CA THR A 29 0.81 -5.72 20.21
C THR A 29 1.04 -6.00 21.69
N PRO A 30 2.23 -5.67 22.26
CA PRO A 30 2.46 -5.72 23.71
C PRO A 30 1.48 -4.87 24.54
N LYS A 31 0.74 -3.95 23.90
CA LYS A 31 -0.32 -3.12 24.49
C LYS A 31 -1.74 -3.64 24.24
N GLU A 32 -1.86 -4.89 23.76
CA GLU A 32 -3.16 -5.54 23.48
C GLU A 32 -3.97 -4.90 22.34
N GLN A 33 -3.33 -4.11 21.44
CA GLN A 33 -3.97 -3.60 20.22
C GLN A 33 -4.06 -4.70 19.17
N GLU A 34 -5.16 -4.76 18.42
CA GLU A 34 -5.30 -5.66 17.26
C GLU A 34 -4.73 -5.01 16.00
N VAL A 35 -3.71 -5.60 15.39
CA VAL A 35 -3.10 -5.13 14.14
C VAL A 35 -3.32 -6.17 13.05
N TYR A 36 -4.00 -5.78 11.97
CA TYR A 36 -4.09 -6.55 10.74
C TYR A 36 -3.05 -6.00 9.75
N LEU A 37 -2.21 -6.86 9.23
CA LEU A 37 -1.22 -6.53 8.20
C LEU A 37 -1.71 -7.09 6.86
N LEU A 38 -1.86 -6.24 5.85
CA LEU A 38 -2.32 -6.57 4.51
C LEU A 38 -1.25 -6.23 3.48
N GLY A 39 -0.80 -7.22 2.73
CA GLY A 39 0.12 -7.07 1.60
C GLY A 39 -0.62 -6.85 0.29
N THR A 40 -0.10 -5.96 -0.57
CA THR A 40 -0.68 -5.62 -1.86
C THR A 40 0.34 -5.74 -2.99
N PHE A 41 -0.12 -5.71 -4.25
CA PHE A 41 0.73 -5.76 -5.44
C PHE A 41 0.67 -4.46 -6.28
N HIS A 42 0.24 -3.37 -5.69
CA HIS A 42 0.14 -2.04 -6.31
C HIS A 42 -0.65 -2.08 -7.64
N LYS A 43 -0.07 -1.55 -8.70
CA LYS A 43 -0.71 -1.54 -10.03
C LYS A 43 -1.00 -2.93 -10.61
N ASP A 44 -0.35 -3.99 -10.09
CA ASP A 44 -0.56 -5.34 -10.61
C ASP A 44 -1.94 -5.89 -10.24
N HIS A 45 -2.65 -5.28 -9.29
CA HIS A 45 -4.07 -5.57 -9.04
C HIS A 45 -4.99 -5.30 -10.25
N PHE A 46 -4.52 -4.53 -11.24
CA PHE A 46 -5.21 -4.35 -12.52
C PHE A 46 -5.00 -5.50 -13.51
N ASN A 47 -4.14 -6.43 -13.18
CA ASN A 47 -3.89 -7.60 -14.01
C ASN A 47 -4.96 -8.67 -13.73
N LYS A 48 -5.85 -8.91 -14.70
CA LYS A 48 -6.92 -9.91 -14.60
C LYS A 48 -6.46 -11.35 -14.33
N TRP A 49 -5.19 -11.64 -14.54
CA TRP A 49 -4.61 -12.95 -14.24
C TRP A 49 -4.19 -13.10 -12.78
N LEU A 50 -4.08 -11.99 -12.06
CA LEU A 50 -3.86 -11.99 -10.63
C LEU A 50 -5.20 -12.17 -9.92
N ASN A 51 -5.39 -13.28 -9.22
CA ASN A 51 -6.60 -13.52 -8.43
C ASN A 51 -6.57 -12.71 -7.11
N TYR A 52 -6.29 -11.42 -7.23
CA TYR A 52 -6.26 -10.45 -6.13
C TYR A 52 -6.50 -9.06 -6.70
N SER A 53 -7.72 -8.58 -6.59
CA SER A 53 -8.18 -7.30 -7.16
C SER A 53 -8.16 -6.17 -6.13
N MET A 54 -8.39 -4.93 -6.60
CA MET A 54 -8.64 -3.77 -5.71
C MET A 54 -9.89 -3.95 -4.86
N GLU A 55 -10.91 -4.63 -5.42
CA GLU A 55 -12.12 -5.00 -4.67
C GLU A 55 -11.79 -5.88 -3.46
N ASP A 56 -10.90 -6.86 -3.64
CA ASP A 56 -10.44 -7.72 -2.53
C ASP A 56 -9.80 -6.91 -1.39
N ILE A 57 -9.00 -5.89 -1.73
CA ILE A 57 -8.37 -5.01 -0.73
C ILE A 57 -9.44 -4.25 0.06
N LEU A 58 -10.41 -3.66 -0.63
CA LEU A 58 -11.51 -2.95 0.01
C LEU A 58 -12.40 -3.87 0.84
N ASN A 59 -12.62 -5.11 0.38
CA ASN A 59 -13.35 -6.11 1.18
C ASN A 59 -12.63 -6.43 2.49
N VAL A 60 -11.29 -6.54 2.46
CA VAL A 60 -10.51 -6.69 3.70
C VAL A 60 -10.73 -5.48 4.63
N ALA A 61 -10.65 -4.26 4.14
CA ALA A 61 -10.89 -3.06 4.94
C ALA A 61 -12.31 -3.06 5.54
N LYS A 62 -13.33 -3.39 4.74
CA LYS A 62 -14.73 -3.51 5.19
C LYS A 62 -14.91 -4.60 6.24
N ASN A 63 -14.29 -5.76 6.07
CA ASN A 63 -14.47 -6.91 6.96
C ASN A 63 -13.61 -6.81 8.24
N VAL A 64 -12.47 -6.14 8.19
CA VAL A 64 -11.67 -5.81 9.38
C VAL A 64 -12.39 -4.76 10.23
N GLN A 65 -13.06 -3.80 9.63
CA GLN A 65 -13.66 -2.65 10.32
C GLN A 65 -12.66 -1.94 11.24
N PRO A 66 -11.56 -1.40 10.69
CA PRO A 66 -10.52 -0.78 11.50
C PRO A 66 -10.97 0.55 12.09
N ASP A 67 -10.47 0.87 13.29
CA ASP A 67 -10.60 2.21 13.89
C ASP A 67 -9.63 3.21 13.26
N VAL A 68 -8.52 2.72 12.67
CA VAL A 68 -7.53 3.52 11.96
C VAL A 68 -6.83 2.66 10.91
N VAL A 69 -6.46 3.25 9.79
CA VAL A 69 -5.74 2.58 8.70
C VAL A 69 -4.38 3.23 8.51
N PHE A 70 -3.33 2.42 8.45
CA PHE A 70 -1.97 2.84 8.11
C PHE A 70 -1.67 2.44 6.67
N ILE A 71 -1.20 3.38 5.86
CA ILE A 71 -0.93 3.15 4.43
C ILE A 71 0.49 3.50 4.03
N GLU A 72 1.02 2.81 3.04
CA GLU A 72 2.32 3.06 2.42
C GLU A 72 2.29 4.35 1.60
N ALA A 73 2.37 5.49 2.29
CA ALA A 73 2.50 6.83 1.74
C ALA A 73 3.35 7.67 2.68
N ARG A 74 3.96 8.76 2.19
CA ARG A 74 4.89 9.60 2.95
C ARG A 74 4.17 10.72 3.67
N GLU A 75 4.34 10.77 4.98
CA GLU A 75 3.69 11.77 5.83
C GLU A 75 4.14 13.20 5.52
N GLU A 76 5.39 13.39 5.13
CA GLU A 76 5.95 14.71 4.81
C GLU A 76 5.24 15.38 3.63
N TYR A 77 4.95 14.65 2.55
CA TYR A 77 4.22 15.19 1.41
C TYR A 77 2.74 15.38 1.70
N PHE A 78 2.16 14.50 2.49
CA PHE A 78 0.79 14.69 2.96
C PHE A 78 0.66 15.96 3.81
N LYS A 79 1.58 16.22 4.74
CA LYS A 79 1.60 17.44 5.56
C LYS A 79 1.88 18.70 4.75
N ALA A 80 2.78 18.62 3.77
CA ALA A 80 3.19 19.78 2.99
C ALA A 80 2.20 20.17 1.88
N TYR A 81 1.58 19.18 1.24
CA TYR A 81 0.78 19.38 0.01
C TYR A 81 -0.64 18.83 0.10
N GLY A 82 -1.02 18.14 1.17
CA GLY A 82 -2.32 17.48 1.31
C GLY A 82 -2.51 16.28 0.37
N VAL A 83 -1.43 15.71 -0.16
CA VAL A 83 -1.48 14.66 -1.18
C VAL A 83 -1.05 13.31 -0.60
N MET A 84 -1.89 12.30 -0.80
CA MET A 84 -1.53 10.91 -0.58
C MET A 84 -0.67 10.43 -1.76
N ASP A 85 0.63 10.34 -1.57
CA ASP A 85 1.61 10.06 -2.63
C ASP A 85 1.93 8.57 -2.82
N GLY A 86 1.33 7.70 -2.03
CA GLY A 86 1.54 6.26 -2.09
C GLY A 86 1.14 5.62 -3.44
N PRO A 87 1.39 4.32 -3.62
CA PRO A 87 0.92 3.55 -4.76
C PRO A 87 -0.59 3.65 -4.97
N ILE A 88 -1.07 3.22 -6.15
CA ILE A 88 -2.47 3.44 -6.55
C ILE A 88 -3.49 2.67 -5.69
N ASP A 89 -3.14 1.51 -5.19
CA ASP A 89 -3.94 0.74 -4.24
C ASP A 89 -4.10 1.49 -2.89
N MET A 90 -3.06 2.24 -2.47
CA MET A 90 -3.16 3.12 -1.31
C MET A 90 -4.13 4.29 -1.55
N ALA A 91 -4.20 4.81 -2.79
CA ALA A 91 -5.20 5.81 -3.16
C ALA A 91 -6.63 5.28 -3.04
N VAL A 92 -6.84 4.03 -3.44
CA VAL A 92 -8.15 3.35 -3.33
C VAL A 92 -8.53 3.17 -1.86
N VAL A 93 -7.61 2.67 -1.02
CA VAL A 93 -7.84 2.49 0.42
C VAL A 93 -8.06 3.85 1.11
N TYR A 94 -7.25 4.85 0.79
CA TYR A 94 -7.38 6.19 1.35
C TYR A 94 -8.74 6.82 1.02
N SER A 95 -9.19 6.68 -0.23
CA SER A 95 -10.50 7.17 -0.67
C SER A 95 -11.64 6.48 0.09
N TYR A 96 -11.54 5.16 0.29
CA TYR A 96 -12.50 4.42 1.11
C TYR A 96 -12.53 4.94 2.57
N CYS A 97 -11.38 5.22 3.14
CA CYS A 97 -11.31 5.76 4.50
C CYS A 97 -11.93 7.15 4.60
N LEU A 98 -11.72 8.02 3.60
CA LEU A 98 -12.36 9.34 3.53
C LEU A 98 -13.89 9.22 3.48
N ASP A 99 -14.41 8.29 2.67
CA ASP A 99 -15.86 8.08 2.53
C ASP A 99 -16.53 7.52 3.79
N ASN A 100 -15.74 6.92 4.68
CA ASN A 100 -16.24 6.26 5.90
C ASN A 100 -15.76 6.92 7.20
N ASP A 101 -15.19 8.13 7.13
CA ASP A 101 -14.64 8.87 8.29
C ASP A 101 -13.63 8.05 9.11
N ILE A 102 -12.85 7.17 8.45
CA ILE A 102 -11.81 6.36 9.11
C ILE A 102 -10.50 7.16 9.09
N PRO A 103 -9.88 7.42 10.26
CA PRO A 103 -8.56 8.06 10.32
C PRO A 103 -7.50 7.27 9.56
N VAL A 104 -6.62 7.98 8.85
CA VAL A 104 -5.52 7.39 8.10
C VAL A 104 -4.18 7.97 8.53
N GLU A 105 -3.20 7.09 8.69
CA GLU A 105 -1.82 7.44 9.02
C GLU A 105 -0.89 6.98 7.89
N MET A 106 0.06 7.85 7.53
CA MET A 106 1.06 7.55 6.52
C MET A 106 2.30 6.94 7.18
N ILE A 107 2.79 5.81 6.64
CA ILE A 107 3.87 5.05 7.28
C ILE A 107 5.13 4.91 6.43
N ASP A 108 5.08 5.29 5.16
CA ASP A 108 6.23 5.10 4.27
C ASP A 108 7.35 6.12 4.55
N TRP A 109 8.55 5.72 4.16
CA TRP A 109 9.74 6.54 4.16
C TRP A 109 10.63 6.16 2.99
N TRP A 110 10.90 7.08 2.13
CA TRP A 110 12.01 7.02 1.19
C TRP A 110 12.34 8.43 0.69
N VAL A 111 13.59 8.65 0.34
CA VAL A 111 14.06 9.92 -0.21
C VAL A 111 14.81 9.65 -1.50
N VAL A 112 14.73 10.57 -2.44
CA VAL A 112 15.64 10.57 -3.58
C VAL A 112 17.01 11.00 -3.08
N ASP A 113 18.04 10.22 -3.39
CA ASP A 113 19.43 10.57 -3.15
C ASP A 113 20.28 10.10 -4.34
N ASN A 114 21.59 10.44 -4.32
CA ASN A 114 22.50 10.09 -5.40
C ASN A 114 22.77 8.57 -5.51
N SER A 115 22.24 7.78 -4.59
CA SER A 115 22.23 6.31 -4.64
C SER A 115 20.84 5.75 -4.90
N PHE A 116 20.06 6.38 -5.75
CA PHE A 116 18.65 6.12 -6.05
C PHE A 116 18.20 4.66 -5.93
N LYS A 117 19.02 3.70 -6.37
CA LYS A 117 18.73 2.27 -6.29
C LYS A 117 18.72 1.72 -4.87
N SER A 118 19.39 2.35 -3.91
CA SER A 118 19.49 1.87 -2.52
C SER A 118 18.24 2.19 -1.69
N ASN A 119 17.45 3.18 -2.08
CA ASN A 119 16.28 3.62 -1.34
C ASN A 119 15.02 2.78 -1.59
N THR A 120 14.98 1.98 -2.64
CA THR A 120 13.77 1.26 -3.05
C THR A 120 13.64 -0.14 -2.46
N THR A 121 14.75 -0.76 -2.02
CA THR A 121 14.78 -2.18 -1.63
C THR A 121 15.62 -2.49 -0.41
N ASN A 122 16.11 -1.49 0.32
CA ASN A 122 17.00 -1.71 1.44
C ASN A 122 16.24 -1.92 2.77
N ASP A 123 16.86 -2.64 3.68
CA ASP A 123 16.30 -2.88 5.01
C ASP A 123 16.05 -1.57 5.79
N LYS A 124 16.78 -0.48 5.47
CA LYS A 124 16.59 0.82 6.10
C LYS A 124 15.19 1.39 5.85
N ARG A 125 14.64 1.28 4.61
CA ARG A 125 13.26 1.73 4.35
C ARG A 125 12.27 0.93 5.18
N ASP A 126 12.45 -0.38 5.25
CA ASP A 126 11.61 -1.26 6.06
C ASP A 126 11.73 -0.99 7.56
N ASP A 127 12.94 -0.67 8.05
CA ASP A 127 13.15 -0.26 9.44
C ASP A 127 12.44 1.06 9.76
N MET A 128 12.46 2.01 8.82
CA MET A 128 11.77 3.30 8.98
C MET A 128 10.24 3.13 8.91
N ILE A 129 9.73 2.29 8.01
CA ILE A 129 8.29 1.95 7.97
C ILE A 129 7.86 1.35 9.32
N PHE A 130 8.63 0.38 9.84
CA PHE A 130 8.33 -0.21 11.15
C PHE A 130 8.38 0.84 12.27
N ALA A 131 9.39 1.70 12.29
CA ALA A 131 9.49 2.76 13.28
C ALA A 131 8.30 3.72 13.24
N ASN A 132 7.83 4.07 12.04
CA ASN A 132 6.64 4.89 11.84
C ASN A 132 5.39 4.18 12.38
N ILE A 133 5.21 2.89 12.06
CA ILE A 133 4.12 2.08 12.60
C ILE A 133 4.16 2.06 14.14
N ALA A 134 5.30 1.71 14.72
CA ALA A 134 5.47 1.60 16.18
C ALA A 134 5.18 2.93 16.88
N ASN A 135 5.72 4.05 16.38
CA ASN A 135 5.50 5.38 16.93
C ASN A 135 4.01 5.78 16.91
N LYS A 136 3.29 5.46 15.83
CA LYS A 136 1.86 5.75 15.72
C LYS A 136 1.03 4.87 16.67
N LEU A 137 1.37 3.60 16.80
CA LEU A 137 0.73 2.68 17.75
C LEU A 137 0.88 3.15 19.21
N GLU A 138 1.97 3.84 19.56
CA GLU A 138 2.16 4.40 20.90
C GLU A 138 1.06 5.41 21.27
N THR A 139 0.49 6.12 20.31
CA THR A 139 -0.54 7.16 20.50
C THR A 139 -1.97 6.62 20.43
N ILE A 140 -2.15 5.36 20.03
CA ILE A 140 -3.46 4.73 19.84
C ILE A 140 -3.82 3.90 21.09
N ASN A 141 -5.08 3.94 21.50
CA ASN A 141 -5.56 3.19 22.65
C ASN A 141 -5.51 1.66 22.44
N ALA A 142 -5.41 0.91 23.53
CA ALA A 142 -5.25 -0.55 23.52
C ALA A 142 -6.45 -1.30 22.91
N ASP A 143 -7.66 -0.75 23.00
CA ASP A 143 -8.90 -1.36 22.49
C ASP A 143 -9.13 -1.17 20.98
N LYS A 144 -8.17 -0.55 20.30
CA LYS A 144 -8.30 -0.17 18.88
C LYS A 144 -7.82 -1.26 17.94
N LYS A 145 -8.47 -1.31 16.80
CA LYS A 145 -8.18 -2.20 15.68
C LYS A 145 -7.51 -1.40 14.56
N ILE A 146 -6.34 -1.84 14.17
CA ILE A 146 -5.52 -1.17 13.16
C ILE A 146 -5.41 -2.05 11.92
N LEU A 147 -5.57 -1.47 10.73
CA LEU A 147 -5.24 -2.11 9.46
C LEU A 147 -4.01 -1.42 8.86
N VAL A 148 -2.92 -2.17 8.73
CA VAL A 148 -1.70 -1.74 8.05
C VAL A 148 -1.72 -2.29 6.63
N VAL A 149 -1.63 -1.42 5.62
CA VAL A 149 -1.63 -1.79 4.20
C VAL A 149 -0.31 -1.34 3.56
N CYS A 150 0.43 -2.28 3.01
CA CYS A 150 1.69 -2.01 2.31
C CYS A 150 1.92 -3.00 1.17
N GLY A 151 2.85 -2.67 0.26
CA GLY A 151 3.24 -3.59 -0.80
C GLY A 151 3.78 -4.92 -0.26
N SER A 152 3.57 -6.00 -1.02
CA SER A 152 3.94 -7.37 -0.60
C SER A 152 5.42 -7.55 -0.26
N GLY A 153 6.31 -6.74 -0.87
CA GLY A 153 7.72 -6.72 -0.51
C GLY A 153 7.95 -6.24 0.92
N HIS A 154 7.24 -5.21 1.34
CA HIS A 154 7.26 -4.68 2.71
C HIS A 154 6.49 -5.57 3.69
N PHE A 155 5.39 -6.18 3.25
CA PHE A 155 4.56 -7.07 4.08
C PHE A 155 5.40 -8.11 4.84
N TYR A 156 6.21 -8.90 4.14
CA TYR A 156 7.03 -9.94 4.76
C TYR A 156 8.10 -9.38 5.69
N LYS A 157 8.62 -8.21 5.35
CA LYS A 157 9.60 -7.51 6.17
C LYS A 157 8.99 -6.92 7.44
N GLN A 158 7.77 -6.40 7.35
CA GLN A 158 7.05 -5.90 8.53
C GLN A 158 6.58 -7.05 9.43
N ALA A 159 6.10 -8.17 8.86
CA ALA A 159 5.77 -9.37 9.61
C ALA A 159 6.94 -9.86 10.47
N GLU A 160 8.14 -9.95 9.89
CA GLU A 160 9.36 -10.30 10.63
C GLU A 160 9.67 -9.29 11.76
N ARG A 161 9.53 -7.97 11.48
CA ARG A 161 9.79 -6.92 12.49
C ARG A 161 8.77 -6.94 13.61
N PHE A 162 7.50 -7.21 13.30
CA PHE A 162 6.46 -7.35 14.32
C PHE A 162 6.84 -8.46 15.32
N LEU A 163 7.16 -9.65 14.83
CA LEU A 163 7.56 -10.78 15.68
C LEU A 163 8.81 -10.47 16.50
N ASN A 164 9.83 -9.86 15.90
CA ASN A 164 11.07 -9.50 16.56
C ASN A 164 10.90 -8.41 17.63
N ASN A 165 9.80 -7.66 17.60
CA ASN A 165 9.50 -6.61 18.58
C ASN A 165 8.33 -6.97 19.52
N GLY A 166 8.07 -8.25 19.70
CA GLY A 166 7.15 -8.76 20.71
C GLY A 166 5.66 -8.69 20.34
N PHE A 167 5.33 -8.48 19.07
CA PHE A 167 3.97 -8.69 18.61
C PHE A 167 3.71 -10.20 18.54
N GLU A 168 2.54 -10.63 18.93
CA GLU A 168 2.12 -12.02 18.86
C GLU A 168 1.22 -12.25 17.65
N GLU A 169 1.62 -13.17 16.76
CA GLU A 169 0.75 -13.59 15.65
C GLU A 169 -0.48 -14.30 16.19
N LYS A 170 -1.66 -13.93 15.70
CA LYS A 170 -2.94 -14.52 16.06
C LYS A 170 -3.59 -15.18 14.85
N GLU A 171 -4.24 -16.30 15.06
CA GLU A 171 -4.95 -17.01 14.01
C GLU A 171 -6.14 -16.20 13.46
N ILE A 172 -6.22 -16.06 12.15
CA ILE A 172 -7.42 -15.58 11.47
C ILE A 172 -8.23 -16.80 11.00
N LYS A 173 -9.33 -17.08 11.67
CA LYS A 173 -10.28 -18.12 11.22
C LYS A 173 -10.91 -17.69 9.89
N ASN A 174 -10.84 -18.57 8.87
CA ASN A 174 -11.42 -18.32 7.56
C ASN A 174 -10.93 -17.03 6.88
N LYS A 175 -9.61 -16.89 6.69
CA LYS A 175 -8.99 -15.72 6.02
C LYS A 175 -9.67 -15.38 4.68
N ALA A 176 -10.14 -16.37 3.92
CA ALA A 176 -10.79 -16.15 2.64
C ALA A 176 -12.04 -15.28 2.73
N ALA A 177 -12.79 -15.35 3.84
CA ALA A 177 -13.97 -14.53 4.03
C ALA A 177 -13.66 -13.02 4.16
N PHE A 178 -12.45 -12.65 4.54
CA PHE A 178 -12.04 -11.24 4.57
C PHE A 178 -11.93 -10.61 3.19
N PHE A 179 -11.67 -11.43 2.17
CA PHE A 179 -11.57 -11.00 0.76
C PHE A 179 -12.90 -11.10 0.02
N ASP A 180 -13.96 -11.60 0.67
CA ASP A 180 -15.27 -11.77 0.06
C ASP A 180 -16.17 -10.55 0.34
N SER A 181 -16.92 -10.13 -0.65
CA SER A 181 -17.92 -9.07 -0.54
C SER A 181 -19.11 -9.41 0.38
N GLN A 182 -19.22 -10.65 0.85
CA GLN A 182 -20.33 -11.15 1.67
C GLN A 182 -21.72 -10.84 1.05
N ASN A 183 -21.82 -10.96 -0.26
CA ASN A 183 -23.02 -10.65 -1.07
C ASN A 183 -23.40 -9.14 -1.09
N MET A 184 -22.50 -8.25 -0.72
CA MET A 184 -22.69 -6.82 -0.93
C MET A 184 -22.28 -6.46 -2.37
N GLU A 185 -23.03 -5.58 -3.01
CA GLU A 185 -22.62 -5.00 -4.28
C GLU A 185 -21.36 -4.16 -4.04
N PHE A 186 -20.37 -4.29 -4.92
CA PHE A 186 -19.15 -3.54 -4.81
C PHE A 186 -19.37 -2.12 -5.32
N GLU A 187 -19.12 -1.16 -4.46
CA GLU A 187 -19.15 0.26 -4.79
C GLU A 187 -17.73 0.84 -4.68
N TYR A 188 -17.31 1.56 -5.72
CA TYR A 188 -16.06 2.31 -5.66
C TYR A 188 -16.17 3.49 -4.71
N PRO A 189 -15.09 3.84 -4.00
CA PRO A 189 -15.07 5.03 -3.16
C PRO A 189 -15.45 6.29 -3.94
N PHE A 190 -16.32 7.12 -3.36
CA PHE A 190 -16.77 8.37 -3.99
C PHE A 190 -15.60 9.34 -4.24
N ASN A 191 -14.64 9.42 -3.32
CA ASN A 191 -13.50 10.32 -3.42
C ASN A 191 -12.37 9.81 -4.34
N ILE A 192 -12.50 8.64 -4.98
CA ILE A 192 -11.37 8.02 -5.71
C ILE A 192 -10.87 8.88 -6.87
N GLU A 193 -11.75 9.51 -7.64
CA GLU A 193 -11.35 10.35 -8.77
C GLU A 193 -10.54 11.56 -8.30
N HIS A 194 -10.99 12.20 -7.24
CA HIS A 194 -10.30 13.36 -6.66
C HIS A 194 -8.92 13.00 -6.09
N VAL A 195 -8.82 11.93 -5.30
CA VAL A 195 -7.55 11.46 -4.73
C VAL A 195 -6.57 11.04 -5.81
N TRP A 196 -7.07 10.33 -6.83
CA TRP A 196 -6.24 9.89 -7.95
C TRP A 196 -5.73 11.07 -8.78
N GLU A 197 -6.58 12.04 -9.07
CA GLU A 197 -6.20 13.26 -9.80
C GLU A 197 -5.15 14.07 -9.04
N GLN A 198 -5.34 14.31 -7.74
CA GLN A 198 -4.35 15.00 -6.91
C GLN A 198 -3.00 14.29 -6.91
N ARG A 199 -3.01 12.97 -6.76
CA ARG A 199 -1.81 12.14 -6.83
C ARG A 199 -1.13 12.22 -8.20
N ALA A 200 -1.92 12.14 -9.28
CA ALA A 200 -1.42 12.24 -10.65
C ALA A 200 -0.78 13.60 -10.92
N TYR A 201 -1.41 14.67 -10.47
CA TYR A 201 -0.87 16.03 -10.57
C TYR A 201 0.42 16.19 -9.79
N PHE A 202 0.47 15.68 -8.56
CA PHE A 202 1.66 15.72 -7.73
C PHE A 202 2.86 15.08 -8.43
N TYR A 203 2.71 13.86 -8.95
CA TYR A 203 3.81 13.16 -9.62
C TYR A 203 4.12 13.72 -11.01
N ALA A 204 3.16 14.33 -11.69
CA ALA A 204 3.40 14.94 -12.99
C ALA A 204 4.14 16.28 -12.89
N TYR A 205 3.85 17.09 -11.88
CA TYR A 205 4.30 18.48 -11.86
C TYR A 205 5.00 18.88 -10.57
N THR A 206 4.41 18.60 -9.42
CA THR A 206 4.94 19.08 -8.12
C THR A 206 6.21 18.33 -7.72
N TYR A 207 6.20 17.02 -7.81
CA TYR A 207 7.34 16.19 -7.39
C TYR A 207 8.59 16.40 -8.26
N PRO A 208 8.50 16.47 -9.61
CA PRO A 208 9.62 16.86 -10.45
C PRO A 208 10.21 18.24 -10.09
N GLU A 209 9.38 19.21 -9.75
CA GLU A 209 9.84 20.52 -9.31
C GLU A 209 10.63 20.44 -7.98
N ILE A 210 10.12 19.69 -6.99
CA ILE A 210 10.80 19.47 -5.71
C ILE A 210 12.18 18.85 -5.95
N VAL A 211 12.24 17.77 -6.73
CA VAL A 211 13.50 17.06 -7.04
C VAL A 211 14.46 17.97 -7.85
N GLY A 212 13.93 18.73 -8.81
CA GLY A 212 14.72 19.64 -9.63
C GLY A 212 15.40 20.76 -8.83
N GLN A 213 14.74 21.22 -7.77
CA GLN A 213 15.25 22.29 -6.87
C GLN A 213 16.18 21.77 -5.77
N ASP A 214 16.29 20.48 -5.55
CA ASP A 214 17.16 19.92 -4.51
C ASP A 214 18.64 20.05 -4.91
N GLU A 215 19.36 20.96 -4.26
CA GLU A 215 20.77 21.25 -4.53
C GLU A 215 21.71 20.10 -4.14
N THR A 216 21.26 19.13 -3.37
CA THR A 216 22.04 17.99 -2.91
C THR A 216 22.12 16.84 -3.93
N LEU A 217 21.26 16.87 -4.95
CA LEU A 217 21.15 15.82 -5.95
C LEU A 217 22.01 16.12 -7.20
N ASP A 218 22.61 15.08 -7.72
CA ASP A 218 23.34 15.11 -8.99
C ASP A 218 22.39 15.36 -10.18
N SER A 219 22.92 15.96 -11.24
CA SER A 219 22.12 16.35 -12.42
C SER A 219 21.41 15.19 -13.09
N ASP A 220 22.05 14.04 -13.16
CA ASP A 220 21.52 12.81 -13.78
C ASP A 220 20.34 12.26 -12.99
N ILE A 221 20.40 12.33 -11.65
CA ILE A 221 19.28 11.94 -10.78
C ILE A 221 18.11 12.91 -10.97
N LYS A 222 18.37 14.22 -11.00
CA LYS A 222 17.34 15.23 -11.29
C LYS A 222 16.67 14.98 -12.64
N ALA A 223 17.46 14.71 -13.68
CA ALA A 223 16.98 14.48 -15.03
C ALA A 223 15.96 13.32 -15.10
N GLU A 224 16.15 12.25 -14.33
CA GLU A 224 15.20 11.13 -14.28
C GLU A 224 13.77 11.54 -13.86
N PHE A 225 13.64 12.60 -13.08
CA PHE A 225 12.35 13.11 -12.61
C PHE A 225 11.84 14.31 -13.40
N THR A 226 12.75 15.16 -13.91
CA THR A 226 12.39 16.43 -14.57
C THR A 226 12.30 16.32 -16.09
N GLU A 227 12.98 15.34 -16.69
CA GLU A 227 12.97 15.11 -18.13
C GLU A 227 11.92 14.05 -18.48
N GLY A 228 10.77 14.49 -19.02
CA GLY A 228 9.72 13.58 -19.41
C GLY A 228 8.51 14.30 -19.99
N ASN A 229 7.59 13.54 -20.55
CA ASN A 229 6.31 14.08 -20.97
C ASN A 229 5.31 14.02 -19.81
N HIS A 230 5.39 15.01 -18.93
CA HIS A 230 4.56 15.12 -17.74
C HIS A 230 3.07 15.18 -18.06
N ASP A 231 2.69 15.88 -19.13
CA ASP A 231 1.30 15.96 -19.60
C ASP A 231 0.79 14.59 -20.08
N ALA A 232 1.62 13.83 -20.80
CA ALA A 232 1.23 12.49 -21.22
C ALA A 232 1.06 11.55 -20.03
N PHE A 233 1.94 11.63 -19.01
CA PHE A 233 1.80 10.87 -17.78
C PHE A 233 0.51 11.24 -17.06
N TYR A 234 0.25 12.53 -16.83
CA TYR A 234 -0.96 13.01 -16.16
C TYR A 234 -2.23 12.54 -16.85
N ASN A 235 -2.33 12.77 -18.17
CA ASN A 235 -3.48 12.37 -18.95
C ASN A 235 -3.70 10.84 -18.97
N GLN A 236 -2.61 10.05 -18.94
CA GLN A 236 -2.72 8.59 -18.82
C GLN A 236 -3.28 8.18 -17.46
N GLN A 237 -2.84 8.84 -16.38
CA GLN A 237 -3.37 8.57 -15.04
C GLN A 237 -4.86 8.88 -14.92
N LEU A 238 -5.34 9.99 -15.51
CA LEU A 238 -6.77 10.32 -15.52
C LEU A 238 -7.59 9.29 -16.32
N LYS A 239 -7.06 8.84 -17.45
CA LYS A 239 -7.70 7.81 -18.26
C LYS A 239 -7.76 6.47 -17.51
N ASP A 240 -6.72 6.10 -16.78
CA ASP A 240 -6.69 4.89 -15.98
C ASP A 240 -7.70 4.97 -14.83
N CYS A 241 -7.85 6.14 -14.21
CA CYS A 241 -8.88 6.39 -13.20
C CYS A 241 -10.29 6.24 -13.77
N GLU A 242 -10.56 6.81 -14.92
CA GLU A 242 -11.85 6.67 -15.61
C GLU A 242 -12.16 5.20 -15.93
N LEU A 243 -11.16 4.44 -16.42
CA LEU A 243 -11.32 3.02 -16.70
C LEU A 243 -11.58 2.21 -15.43
N PHE A 244 -10.92 2.56 -14.32
CA PHE A 244 -11.13 1.95 -13.02
C PHE A 244 -12.55 2.23 -12.51
N SER A 245 -12.96 3.50 -12.43
CA SER A 245 -14.29 3.92 -11.97
C SER A 245 -15.43 3.32 -12.79
N ASN A 246 -15.19 3.05 -14.07
CA ASN A 246 -16.15 2.39 -14.96
C ASN A 246 -16.05 0.86 -14.96
N ASN A 247 -15.30 0.26 -14.05
CA ASN A 247 -15.14 -1.20 -13.93
C ASN A 247 -14.52 -1.88 -15.17
N LYS A 248 -13.76 -1.15 -15.98
CA LYS A 248 -13.22 -1.65 -17.25
C LYS A 248 -11.83 -2.26 -17.12
N LEU A 249 -11.06 -1.88 -16.09
CA LEU A 249 -9.71 -2.43 -15.84
C LEU A 249 -9.72 -3.88 -15.33
N TYR A 250 -10.85 -4.37 -14.83
CA TYR A 250 -11.01 -5.74 -14.30
C TYR A 250 -11.63 -6.74 -15.27
N LYS A 251 -11.88 -6.35 -16.51
CA LYS A 251 -12.56 -7.21 -17.50
C LYS A 251 -11.61 -7.81 -18.50
#